data_322dd1fa595e8a3a4d871806478b0dfc
#
_entry.id   322dd1fa595e8a3a4d871806478b0dfc
#
_cell.length_a   1.000
_cell.length_b   1.000
_cell.length_c   1.000
_cell.angle_alpha   90.00
_cell.angle_beta   90.00
_cell.angle_gamma   90.00
#
_symmetry.space_group_name_H-M   'P 1'
#
loop_
_entity.id
_entity.type
_entity.pdbx_description
1 polymer ?
#
loop_
_entity_poly.entity_id
_entity_poly.type
_entity_poly.pdbx_seq_one_letter_code
_entity_poly.pdbx_strand_id
1 'polypeptide(L)'
;MKRNRITNVIIVVLVIAAVYQTGELWLEGTAGHNFFRAVKESISATDEASESDALLATRYAVGDGASNFSVYYPDKVGSSDMLEKANDVLQEILAENIGESTELEKADWKEMLQNKCIVMQYDFMINMDDYLEGMRSLKNGQDLDSFDYITIVPARRTGEESKAYFVNSQTNDCVVYRAMKSKSAPILFEALQAEPEGEMVYISTGQKTSSAVLRRNLFLPQWAELPYQYDTLRQVPAFEQDGAVSRVLLENTAERFFRNFSVDWSQRDENGNFVFSDSSVVLRYNPGSRMLEYYNYENYGSDGPKTALLDGYQISCNFMTNDASLQTDVYLADIGGSGNETVYYFDYAVNGLPVYLSESVQQEIGMKHAIEVTVSNNSVKKYRRYAVNYEASGAKDASLDVQFIDALDAANRLYQETVEQREIADVKNIALGYFADRTEGIRLQWFVNLYDRIFLIETDSTLPEQTAVTETEPETVVNASTNS
;
A
#
# COMPACT_ATOMS: atom_id res chain seq x y z
N MET A 1 21.69 -56.38 15.55
CA MET A 1 20.42 -55.73 15.17
C MET A 1 20.14 -54.36 15.82
N LYS A 2 20.52 -54.08 17.04
CA LYS A 2 20.26 -52.78 17.73
C LYS A 2 21.01 -51.58 17.11
N ARG A 3 22.26 -51.80 16.61
CA ARG A 3 23.11 -50.70 16.07
C ARG A 3 22.58 -50.05 14.81
N ASN A 4 21.95 -50.79 13.91
CA ASN A 4 21.38 -50.24 12.69
C ASN A 4 20.10 -49.41 12.94
N ARG A 5 19.35 -49.71 14.00
CA ARG A 5 18.16 -48.89 14.36
C ARG A 5 18.55 -47.52 14.88
N ILE A 6 19.62 -47.41 15.68
CA ILE A 6 20.12 -46.15 16.18
C ILE A 6 20.67 -45.29 15.03
N THR A 7 21.42 -45.88 14.10
CA THR A 7 21.93 -45.18 12.92
C THR A 7 20.78 -44.63 12.03
N ASN A 8 19.73 -45.43 11.82
CA ASN A 8 18.57 -44.98 11.04
C ASN A 8 17.81 -43.85 11.74
N VAL A 9 17.67 -43.88 13.06
CA VAL A 9 17.06 -42.79 13.82
C VAL A 9 17.88 -41.51 13.72
N ILE A 10 19.20 -41.60 13.82
CA ILE A 10 20.11 -40.45 13.66
C ILE A 10 20.01 -39.87 12.24
N ILE A 11 19.94 -40.71 11.20
CA ILE A 11 19.78 -40.25 9.82
C ILE A 11 18.44 -39.53 9.64
N VAL A 12 17.35 -40.06 10.17
CA VAL A 12 16.02 -39.39 10.10
C VAL A 12 16.06 -38.06 10.82
N VAL A 13 16.63 -37.96 11.99
CA VAL A 13 16.78 -36.69 12.74
C VAL A 13 17.63 -35.69 11.96
N LEU A 14 18.75 -36.13 11.35
CA LEU A 14 19.58 -35.26 10.51
C LEU A 14 18.87 -34.78 9.24
N VAL A 15 18.06 -35.63 8.60
CA VAL A 15 17.25 -35.24 7.44
C VAL A 15 16.17 -34.23 7.84
N ILE A 16 15.51 -34.46 8.97
CA ILE A 16 14.52 -33.49 9.50
C ILE A 16 15.20 -32.16 9.85
N ALA A 17 16.36 -32.18 10.49
CA ALA A 17 17.11 -30.96 10.80
C ALA A 17 17.61 -30.24 9.53
N ALA A 18 18.06 -30.98 8.52
CA ALA A 18 18.48 -30.41 7.24
C ALA A 18 17.29 -29.79 6.48
N VAL A 19 16.14 -30.45 6.47
CA VAL A 19 14.90 -29.89 5.87
C VAL A 19 14.45 -28.65 6.63
N TYR A 20 14.51 -28.67 7.95
CA TYR A 20 14.18 -27.50 8.78
C TYR A 20 15.13 -26.32 8.53
N GLN A 21 16.47 -26.56 8.55
CA GLN A 21 17.47 -25.53 8.25
C GLN A 21 17.39 -25.02 6.82
N THR A 22 17.10 -25.90 5.85
CA THR A 22 16.88 -25.48 4.46
C THR A 22 15.62 -24.65 4.34
N GLY A 23 14.57 -25.02 5.08
CA GLY A 23 13.33 -24.24 5.18
C GLY A 23 13.56 -22.85 5.78
N GLU A 24 14.34 -22.73 6.87
CA GLU A 24 14.71 -21.43 7.45
C GLU A 24 15.56 -20.59 6.49
N LEU A 25 16.56 -21.18 5.83
CA LEU A 25 17.39 -20.49 4.84
C LEU A 25 16.58 -20.01 3.61
N TRP A 26 15.54 -20.72 3.22
CA TRP A 26 14.62 -20.29 2.16
C TRP A 26 13.62 -19.24 2.64
N LEU A 27 13.29 -19.24 3.93
CA LEU A 27 12.39 -18.24 4.55
C LEU A 27 13.13 -16.95 4.91
N GLU A 28 14.41 -17.01 5.29
CA GLU A 28 15.21 -15.81 5.58
C GLU A 28 15.71 -15.09 4.32
N GLY A 29 15.69 -15.74 3.15
CA GLY A 29 16.20 -15.18 1.89
C GLY A 29 15.20 -14.34 1.10
N THR A 30 13.95 -14.20 1.54
CA THR A 30 12.92 -13.52 0.78
C THR A 30 12.33 -12.33 1.53
N ALA A 31 12.88 -11.15 1.28
CA ALA A 31 12.41 -9.88 1.83
C ALA A 31 10.96 -9.53 1.41
N GLY A 32 10.39 -10.22 0.42
CA GLY A 32 9.04 -9.96 -0.13
C GLY A 32 7.87 -10.58 0.64
N HIS A 33 8.10 -11.20 1.79
CA HIS A 33 7.02 -11.93 2.48
C HIS A 33 6.26 -11.14 3.55
N ASN A 34 6.69 -9.94 3.90
CA ASN A 34 6.11 -9.25 5.06
C ASN A 34 4.70 -8.73 4.79
N PHE A 35 4.44 -8.19 3.60
CA PHE A 35 3.09 -7.74 3.22
C PHE A 35 2.11 -8.92 3.18
N PHE A 36 2.44 -9.96 2.41
CA PHE A 36 1.58 -11.15 2.32
C PHE A 36 1.53 -11.94 3.62
N ARG A 37 2.56 -11.85 4.45
CA ARG A 37 2.55 -12.42 5.80
C ARG A 37 1.61 -11.63 6.71
N ALA A 38 1.63 -10.30 6.69
CA ALA A 38 0.68 -9.47 7.42
C ALA A 38 -0.76 -9.72 6.95
N VAL A 39 -1.00 -9.80 5.63
CA VAL A 39 -2.30 -10.17 5.05
C VAL A 39 -2.67 -11.61 5.41
N LYS A 40 -1.74 -12.57 5.31
CA LYS A 40 -2.00 -13.98 5.62
C LYS A 40 -2.16 -14.24 7.12
N GLU A 41 -1.46 -13.54 7.98
CA GLU A 41 -1.63 -13.61 9.42
C GLU A 41 -2.94 -12.96 9.84
N SER A 42 -3.36 -11.86 9.20
CA SER A 42 -4.71 -11.30 9.38
C SER A 42 -5.83 -12.22 8.88
N ILE A 43 -5.56 -13.06 7.85
CA ILE A 43 -6.52 -14.02 7.30
C ILE A 43 -6.43 -15.38 8.02
N SER A 44 -5.27 -15.85 8.47
CA SER A 44 -5.10 -17.20 9.08
C SER A 44 -5.26 -17.25 10.58
N ALA A 45 -5.43 -16.11 11.25
CA ALA A 45 -5.91 -16.07 12.65
C ALA A 45 -7.37 -16.52 12.77
N THR A 46 -8.01 -16.91 11.68
CA THR A 46 -9.44 -17.25 11.59
C THR A 46 -9.68 -18.72 11.32
N ASP A 47 -9.42 -19.58 12.33
CA ASP A 47 -10.13 -20.86 12.37
C ASP A 47 -11.42 -20.79 13.24
N GLU A 48 -11.76 -19.65 13.84
CA GLU A 48 -13.09 -19.35 14.39
C GLU A 48 -13.37 -17.84 14.32
N ALA A 49 -14.02 -17.40 13.24
CA ALA A 49 -14.87 -16.21 13.15
C ALA A 49 -14.33 -14.88 13.78
N SER A 50 -13.19 -14.38 13.32
CA SER A 50 -12.95 -12.94 13.25
C SER A 50 -12.20 -12.63 11.97
N GLU A 51 -12.93 -12.49 10.88
CA GLU A 51 -12.43 -11.91 9.65
C GLU A 51 -12.04 -10.46 9.98
N SER A 52 -10.73 -10.16 10.07
CA SER A 52 -10.29 -8.78 10.14
C SER A 52 -10.45 -8.19 8.73
N ASP A 53 -11.66 -7.74 8.44
CA ASP A 53 -12.06 -7.10 7.19
C ASP A 53 -11.45 -5.69 7.08
N ALA A 54 -10.16 -5.53 7.36
CA ALA A 54 -9.54 -4.22 7.39
C ALA A 54 -8.80 -3.91 6.09
N LEU A 55 -9.12 -2.77 5.52
CA LEU A 55 -8.36 -2.17 4.43
C LEU A 55 -7.04 -1.62 5.00
N LEU A 56 -5.91 -2.15 4.56
CA LEU A 56 -4.61 -1.64 5.01
C LEU A 56 -4.38 -0.23 4.48
N ALA A 57 -4.05 0.69 5.38
CA ALA A 57 -3.71 2.06 5.02
C ALA A 57 -2.33 2.12 4.35
N THR A 58 -2.11 3.16 3.56
CA THR A 58 -0.80 3.42 2.94
C THR A 58 0.27 3.62 4.00
N ARG A 59 -0.07 4.32 5.09
CA ARG A 59 0.81 4.62 6.23
C ARG A 59 0.05 4.63 7.54
N TYR A 60 0.77 4.34 8.62
CA TYR A 60 0.27 4.40 9.98
C TYR A 60 1.16 5.34 10.79
N ALA A 61 0.56 6.35 11.40
CA ALA A 61 1.28 7.22 12.33
C ALA A 61 0.81 6.95 13.76
N VAL A 62 1.74 6.59 14.62
CA VAL A 62 1.48 6.32 16.04
C VAL A 62 1.97 7.50 16.86
N GLY A 63 1.06 8.14 17.56
CA GLY A 63 1.33 9.32 18.38
C GLY A 63 1.54 8.98 19.85
N ASP A 64 2.59 9.56 20.44
CA ASP A 64 2.92 9.42 21.86
C ASP A 64 2.02 10.28 22.79
N GLY A 65 1.18 11.14 22.20
CA GLY A 65 0.36 12.12 22.92
C GLY A 65 1.10 13.41 23.30
N ALA A 66 2.39 13.53 22.93
CA ALA A 66 3.18 14.73 23.24
C ALA A 66 3.47 15.61 22.03
N SER A 67 3.66 15.10 20.86
CA SER A 67 3.86 15.78 19.58
C SER A 67 4.77 15.00 18.62
N ASN A 68 5.26 13.85 19.05
CA ASN A 68 6.10 12.99 18.23
C ASN A 68 5.28 11.84 17.70
N PHE A 69 5.60 11.43 16.49
CA PHE A 69 4.97 10.32 15.82
C PHE A 69 6.05 9.39 15.28
N SER A 70 5.74 8.09 15.30
CA SER A 70 6.45 7.09 14.53
C SER A 70 5.57 6.71 13.35
N VAL A 71 6.14 6.68 12.15
CA VAL A 71 5.40 6.34 10.93
C VAL A 71 5.83 4.96 10.45
N TYR A 72 4.85 4.11 10.19
CA TYR A 72 5.03 2.76 9.71
C TYR A 72 4.31 2.55 8.38
N TYR A 73 4.96 1.83 7.51
CA TYR A 73 4.35 1.30 6.31
C TYR A 73 3.83 -0.12 6.58
N PRO A 74 2.89 -0.66 5.78
CA PRO A 74 2.27 -1.96 6.03
C PRO A 74 3.25 -3.12 6.20
N ASP A 75 4.41 -3.09 5.51
CA ASP A 75 5.48 -4.08 5.60
C ASP A 75 6.21 -4.05 6.94
N LYS A 76 6.26 -2.88 7.58
CA LYS A 76 6.94 -2.63 8.86
C LYS A 76 6.01 -2.45 10.04
N VAL A 77 4.72 -2.50 9.85
CA VAL A 77 3.80 -2.61 10.98
C VAL A 77 4.09 -3.96 11.62
N GLY A 78 5.23 -3.97 12.27
CA GLY A 78 5.98 -5.12 12.74
C GLY A 78 5.34 -5.87 13.86
N SER A 79 4.10 -5.64 14.00
CA SER A 79 3.20 -6.53 14.64
C SER A 79 1.86 -6.30 13.95
N SER A 80 1.45 -7.24 13.17
CA SER A 80 0.05 -7.56 12.91
C SER A 80 -0.81 -7.28 14.15
N ASP A 81 -0.27 -7.51 15.32
CA ASP A 81 -0.83 -7.30 16.66
C ASP A 81 -1.31 -5.85 16.93
N MET A 82 -0.59 -4.80 16.53
CA MET A 82 -1.05 -3.41 16.75
C MET A 82 -2.16 -3.02 15.79
N LEU A 83 -2.08 -3.44 14.53
CA LEU A 83 -3.14 -3.21 13.55
C LEU A 83 -4.40 -3.99 13.87
N GLU A 84 -4.27 -5.26 14.26
CA GLU A 84 -5.37 -6.07 14.71
C GLU A 84 -6.09 -5.40 15.89
N LYS A 85 -5.36 -4.97 16.92
CA LYS A 85 -5.92 -4.23 18.05
C LYS A 85 -6.59 -2.91 17.64
N ALA A 86 -5.99 -2.18 16.69
CA ALA A 86 -6.59 -0.94 16.19
C ALA A 86 -7.90 -1.21 15.44
N ASN A 87 -7.94 -2.25 14.64
CA ASN A 87 -9.15 -2.68 13.94
C ASN A 87 -10.22 -3.17 14.91
N ASP A 88 -9.86 -3.95 15.92
CA ASP A 88 -10.81 -4.37 16.96
C ASP A 88 -11.47 -3.17 17.65
N VAL A 89 -10.67 -2.17 18.02
CA VAL A 89 -11.20 -0.94 18.62
C VAL A 89 -12.11 -0.20 17.66
N LEU A 90 -11.73 -0.09 16.38
CA LEU A 90 -12.53 0.55 15.35
C LEU A 90 -13.88 -0.16 15.17
N GLN A 91 -13.86 -1.49 15.06
CA GLN A 91 -15.08 -2.29 14.94
C GLN A 91 -15.99 -2.16 16.18
N GLU A 92 -15.42 -2.18 17.40
CA GLU A 92 -16.18 -1.97 18.62
C GLU A 92 -16.81 -0.57 18.68
N ILE A 93 -16.07 0.48 18.25
CA ILE A 93 -16.60 1.84 18.17
C ILE A 93 -17.76 1.90 17.16
N LEU A 94 -17.56 1.37 15.96
CA LEU A 94 -18.59 1.39 14.92
C LEU A 94 -19.82 0.58 15.33
N ALA A 95 -19.62 -0.58 15.96
CA ALA A 95 -20.72 -1.43 16.45
C ALA A 95 -21.61 -0.74 17.53
N GLU A 96 -21.02 0.10 18.39
CA GLU A 96 -21.77 0.83 19.42
C GLU A 96 -22.61 1.97 18.79
N ASN A 97 -22.27 2.45 17.59
CA ASN A 97 -22.94 3.54 16.90
C ASN A 97 -23.95 3.11 15.82
N ILE A 98 -24.34 1.83 15.80
CA ILE A 98 -25.31 1.32 14.83
C ILE A 98 -26.66 2.07 14.99
N GLY A 99 -27.07 2.75 13.91
CA GLY A 99 -28.35 3.45 13.86
C GLY A 99 -28.35 4.86 14.49
N GLU A 100 -27.22 5.33 14.98
CA GLU A 100 -27.06 6.71 15.41
C GLU A 100 -26.66 7.60 14.22
N SER A 101 -27.19 8.83 14.17
CA SER A 101 -26.74 9.85 13.21
C SER A 101 -25.53 10.57 13.79
N THR A 102 -24.49 10.70 13.00
CA THR A 102 -23.30 11.51 13.35
C THR A 102 -23.38 12.86 12.63
N GLU A 103 -22.99 13.91 13.32
CA GLU A 103 -22.92 15.26 12.74
C GLU A 103 -21.57 15.46 12.03
N LEU A 104 -21.60 16.21 10.93
CA LEU A 104 -20.41 16.63 10.22
C LEU A 104 -19.76 17.78 10.99
N GLU A 105 -18.49 17.61 11.33
CA GLU A 105 -17.68 18.59 12.03
C GLU A 105 -16.46 19.00 11.19
N LYS A 106 -15.76 20.06 11.59
CA LYS A 106 -14.43 20.35 11.04
C LYS A 106 -13.36 19.64 11.87
N ALA A 107 -12.41 19.00 11.20
CA ALA A 107 -11.34 18.28 11.86
C ALA A 107 -10.46 19.24 12.67
N ASP A 108 -10.37 19.00 13.97
CA ASP A 108 -9.38 19.63 14.86
C ASP A 108 -8.21 18.66 15.07
N TRP A 109 -7.25 18.72 14.14
CA TRP A 109 -6.04 17.91 14.21
C TRP A 109 -5.26 18.09 15.50
N LYS A 110 -5.29 19.27 16.09
CA LYS A 110 -4.60 19.54 17.34
C LYS A 110 -5.24 18.75 18.48
N GLU A 111 -6.55 18.76 18.58
CA GLU A 111 -7.27 17.99 19.60
C GLU A 111 -7.07 16.49 19.40
N MET A 112 -7.25 16.01 18.17
CA MET A 112 -7.10 14.58 17.83
C MET A 112 -5.74 14.03 18.21
N LEU A 113 -4.67 14.77 17.89
CA LEU A 113 -3.30 14.31 18.00
C LEU A 113 -2.61 14.68 19.35
N GLN A 114 -3.31 15.34 20.28
CA GLN A 114 -2.82 15.58 21.64
C GLN A 114 -2.87 14.34 22.54
N ASN A 115 -3.60 13.32 22.12
CA ASN A 115 -3.74 12.06 22.83
C ASN A 115 -2.87 10.99 22.16
N LYS A 116 -2.63 9.89 22.90
CA LYS A 116 -2.12 8.68 22.26
C LYS A 116 -3.11 8.22 21.21
N CYS A 117 -2.65 8.04 20.00
CA CYS A 117 -3.52 7.71 18.88
C CYS A 117 -2.76 6.90 17.81
N ILE A 118 -3.52 6.21 17.01
CA ILE A 118 -3.05 5.67 15.74
C ILE A 118 -3.81 6.35 14.61
N VAL A 119 -3.09 6.84 13.62
CA VAL A 119 -3.64 7.49 12.43
C VAL A 119 -3.36 6.60 11.23
N MET A 120 -4.41 6.14 10.59
CA MET A 120 -4.37 5.41 9.33
C MET A 120 -4.50 6.44 8.21
N GLN A 121 -3.49 6.56 7.35
CA GLN A 121 -3.49 7.49 6.23
C GLN A 121 -3.56 6.71 4.91
N TYR A 122 -4.49 7.12 4.06
CA TYR A 122 -4.63 6.63 2.69
C TYR A 122 -4.19 7.72 1.71
N ASP A 123 -3.48 7.37 0.66
CA ASP A 123 -3.05 8.33 -0.37
C ASP A 123 -4.16 8.61 -1.41
N PHE A 124 -5.32 7.99 -1.22
CA PHE A 124 -6.52 8.11 -2.06
C PHE A 124 -7.78 8.29 -1.20
N MET A 125 -8.87 8.76 -1.84
CA MET A 125 -10.16 8.95 -1.17
C MET A 125 -10.94 7.64 -1.17
N ILE A 126 -11.47 7.26 -0.01
CA ILE A 126 -12.32 6.09 0.18
C ILE A 126 -13.75 6.58 0.34
N ASN A 127 -14.68 6.03 -0.44
CA ASN A 127 -16.10 6.30 -0.25
C ASN A 127 -16.57 5.73 1.09
N MET A 128 -17.23 6.58 1.88
CA MET A 128 -17.64 6.23 3.24
C MET A 128 -18.69 5.11 3.26
N ASP A 129 -19.66 5.16 2.36
CA ASP A 129 -20.72 4.14 2.29
C ASP A 129 -20.15 2.78 1.87
N ASP A 130 -19.27 2.75 0.86
CA ASP A 130 -18.60 1.52 0.40
C ASP A 130 -17.74 0.89 1.51
N TYR A 131 -17.07 1.72 2.32
CA TYR A 131 -16.26 1.24 3.45
C TYR A 131 -17.11 0.67 4.57
N LEU A 132 -18.19 1.35 4.94
CA LEU A 132 -19.08 0.93 6.04
C LEU A 132 -19.98 -0.24 5.64
N GLU A 133 -20.33 -0.39 4.36
CA GLU A 133 -21.09 -1.55 3.87
C GLU A 133 -20.34 -2.85 4.14
N GLY A 134 -19.01 -2.87 3.96
CA GLY A 134 -18.16 -4.01 4.29
C GLY A 134 -18.13 -4.32 5.79
N MET A 135 -18.32 -3.33 6.64
CA MET A 135 -18.36 -3.48 8.11
C MET A 135 -19.73 -3.87 8.69
N ARG A 136 -20.67 -4.31 7.85
CA ARG A 136 -21.99 -4.95 8.18
C ARG A 136 -22.98 -4.18 9.04
N SER A 137 -22.75 -2.96 9.47
CA SER A 137 -23.59 -2.41 10.52
C SER A 137 -24.06 -0.97 10.39
N LEU A 138 -23.46 -0.13 9.63
CA LEU A 138 -23.82 1.28 9.58
C LEU A 138 -24.57 1.58 8.28
N LYS A 139 -25.86 1.78 8.39
CA LYS A 139 -26.68 2.29 7.28
C LYS A 139 -27.12 3.70 7.60
N ASN A 140 -26.75 4.61 6.70
CA ASN A 140 -27.39 5.89 6.43
C ASN A 140 -27.24 7.07 7.39
N GLY A 141 -27.07 8.22 6.80
CA GLY A 141 -27.23 9.53 7.42
C GLY A 141 -25.91 10.24 7.69
N GLN A 142 -24.87 9.91 6.94
CA GLN A 142 -23.58 10.57 7.10
C GLN A 142 -23.43 11.61 6.01
N ASP A 143 -23.08 12.81 6.41
CA ASP A 143 -22.83 13.91 5.48
C ASP A 143 -21.40 13.87 4.91
N LEU A 144 -20.56 12.87 5.31
CA LEU A 144 -19.20 12.69 4.81
C LEU A 144 -19.19 11.67 3.67
N ASP A 145 -19.05 12.13 2.45
CA ASP A 145 -19.06 11.29 1.25
C ASP A 145 -17.79 10.39 1.17
N SER A 146 -16.65 10.94 1.57
CA SER A 146 -15.36 10.23 1.47
C SER A 146 -14.35 10.71 2.50
N PHE A 147 -13.38 9.86 2.79
CA PHE A 147 -12.28 10.15 3.72
C PHE A 147 -10.96 9.59 3.18
N ASP A 148 -9.86 10.09 3.73
CA ASP A 148 -8.50 9.61 3.49
C ASP A 148 -7.70 9.43 4.78
N TYR A 149 -8.30 9.72 5.95
CA TYR A 149 -7.71 9.46 7.26
C TYR A 149 -8.73 8.81 8.20
N ILE A 150 -8.26 7.82 8.96
CA ILE A 150 -8.94 7.32 10.15
C ILE A 150 -8.02 7.54 11.34
N THR A 151 -8.48 8.27 12.36
CA THR A 151 -7.73 8.46 13.60
C THR A 151 -8.45 7.78 14.74
N ILE A 152 -7.79 6.85 15.41
CA ILE A 152 -8.33 6.15 16.58
C ILE A 152 -7.63 6.68 17.82
N VAL A 153 -8.42 7.19 18.75
CA VAL A 153 -8.00 7.61 20.09
C VAL A 153 -8.57 6.63 21.09
N PRO A 154 -7.81 5.63 21.52
CA PRO A 154 -8.31 4.58 22.42
C PRO A 154 -8.44 5.12 23.86
N ALA A 155 -9.46 4.67 24.55
CA ALA A 155 -9.62 4.92 25.96
C ALA A 155 -8.51 4.26 26.79
N ARG A 156 -8.03 4.94 27.82
CA ARG A 156 -7.04 4.36 28.73
C ARG A 156 -7.60 3.24 29.60
N ARG A 157 -8.89 3.32 29.92
CA ARG A 157 -9.59 2.36 30.79
C ARG A 157 -10.96 2.04 30.24
N THR A 158 -11.44 0.85 30.52
CA THR A 158 -12.83 0.48 30.22
C THR A 158 -13.80 1.43 30.92
N GLY A 159 -14.76 1.98 30.18
CA GLY A 159 -15.72 2.97 30.66
C GLY A 159 -15.32 4.43 30.42
N GLU A 160 -14.13 4.68 29.92
CA GLU A 160 -13.74 5.97 29.33
C GLU A 160 -14.09 5.98 27.82
N GLU A 161 -14.20 7.17 27.25
CA GLU A 161 -14.58 7.35 25.86
C GLU A 161 -13.41 7.05 24.92
N SER A 162 -13.66 6.15 23.95
CA SER A 162 -12.82 5.95 22.77
C SER A 162 -13.41 6.69 21.58
N LYS A 163 -12.60 7.21 20.69
CA LYS A 163 -13.05 7.97 19.53
C LYS A 163 -12.40 7.43 18.24
N ALA A 164 -13.18 7.40 17.16
CA ALA A 164 -12.70 7.20 15.81
C ALA A 164 -13.13 8.38 14.94
N TYR A 165 -12.18 9.05 14.34
CA TYR A 165 -12.39 10.16 13.44
C TYR A 165 -12.16 9.69 12.00
N PHE A 166 -13.15 9.92 11.14
CA PHE A 166 -13.01 9.77 9.69
C PHE A 166 -12.88 11.17 9.10
N VAL A 167 -11.78 11.45 8.45
CA VAL A 167 -11.44 12.81 8.00
C VAL A 167 -11.24 12.85 6.50
N ASN A 168 -11.87 13.81 5.85
CA ASN A 168 -11.56 14.22 4.48
C ASN A 168 -10.54 15.36 4.53
N SER A 169 -9.30 15.09 4.17
CA SER A 169 -8.23 16.09 4.24
C SER A 169 -8.39 17.22 3.23
N GLN A 170 -9.16 17.01 2.15
CA GLN A 170 -9.37 18.04 1.12
C GLN A 170 -10.31 19.14 1.60
N THR A 171 -11.40 18.76 2.27
CA THR A 171 -12.41 19.68 2.80
C THR A 171 -12.19 20.01 4.27
N ASN A 172 -11.37 19.23 4.96
CA ASN A 172 -11.17 19.24 6.41
C ASN A 172 -12.46 18.93 7.19
N ASP A 173 -13.40 18.22 6.55
CA ASP A 173 -14.58 17.71 7.22
C ASP A 173 -14.28 16.38 7.90
N CYS A 174 -14.93 16.13 9.02
CA CYS A 174 -14.82 14.86 9.72
C CYS A 174 -16.14 14.41 10.35
N VAL A 175 -16.23 13.10 10.54
CA VAL A 175 -17.27 12.45 11.35
C VAL A 175 -16.60 11.72 12.50
N VAL A 176 -17.18 11.84 13.69
CA VAL A 176 -16.61 11.27 14.92
C VAL A 176 -17.54 10.24 15.51
N TYR A 177 -17.08 9.00 15.59
CA TYR A 177 -17.74 7.92 16.31
C TYR A 177 -17.17 7.79 17.71
N ARG A 178 -18.03 7.55 18.70
CA ARG A 178 -17.65 7.46 20.11
C ARG A 178 -18.16 6.17 20.74
N ALA A 179 -17.35 5.54 21.58
CA ALA A 179 -17.74 4.36 22.31
C ALA A 179 -17.24 4.42 23.76
N MET A 180 -18.11 3.98 24.68
CA MET A 180 -17.79 3.92 26.11
C MET A 180 -17.48 2.49 26.61
N LYS A 181 -17.75 1.50 25.78
CA LYS A 181 -17.71 0.08 26.19
C LYS A 181 -16.65 -0.74 25.49
N SER A 182 -15.73 -0.09 24.74
CA SER A 182 -14.66 -0.81 24.08
C SER A 182 -13.80 -1.57 25.10
N LYS A 183 -13.63 -2.87 24.88
CA LYS A 183 -12.77 -3.74 25.67
C LYS A 183 -11.35 -3.78 25.11
N SER A 184 -11.21 -3.60 23.82
CA SER A 184 -9.92 -3.60 23.09
C SER A 184 -9.18 -2.28 23.26
N ALA A 185 -9.87 -1.17 23.54
CA ALA A 185 -9.25 0.15 23.66
C ALA A 185 -8.13 0.24 24.71
N PRO A 186 -8.27 -0.27 25.96
CA PRO A 186 -7.17 -0.26 26.91
C PRO A 186 -5.96 -1.07 26.44
N ILE A 187 -6.20 -2.16 25.71
CA ILE A 187 -5.15 -3.03 25.16
C ILE A 187 -4.37 -2.29 24.07
N LEU A 188 -5.08 -1.62 23.15
CA LEU A 188 -4.46 -0.77 22.14
C LEU A 188 -3.69 0.38 22.81
N PHE A 189 -4.27 1.04 23.82
CA PHE A 189 -3.61 2.13 24.54
C PHE A 189 -2.28 1.70 25.17
N GLU A 190 -2.22 0.48 25.73
CA GLU A 190 -0.98 -0.09 26.26
C GLU A 190 0.02 -0.44 25.12
N ALA A 191 -0.46 -0.98 24.02
CA ALA A 191 0.38 -1.28 22.86
C ALA A 191 1.04 0.00 22.31
N LEU A 192 0.30 1.10 22.20
CA LEU A 192 0.82 2.42 21.79
C LEU A 192 1.85 3.01 22.77
N GLN A 193 1.91 2.50 24.02
CA GLN A 193 2.92 2.93 24.99
C GLN A 193 4.25 2.18 24.82
N ALA A 194 4.18 0.93 24.39
CA ALA A 194 5.32 0.04 24.29
C ALA A 194 6.09 0.22 22.97
N GLU A 195 5.83 1.31 22.26
CA GLU A 195 6.38 1.52 20.95
C GLU A 195 7.90 1.64 20.97
N PRO A 196 8.62 0.95 20.05
CA PRO A 196 10.05 1.06 19.97
C PRO A 196 10.48 2.49 19.59
N GLU A 197 11.53 2.97 20.22
CA GLU A 197 12.22 4.19 19.82
C GLU A 197 12.71 4.00 18.37
N GLY A 198 11.96 4.57 17.41
CA GLY A 198 12.38 4.58 16.00
C GLY A 198 13.59 5.49 15.82
N GLU A 199 14.47 5.17 14.89
CA GLU A 199 15.62 6.03 14.52
C GLU A 199 15.16 7.41 14.01
N MET A 200 13.89 7.52 13.62
CA MET A 200 13.31 8.72 13.02
C MET A 200 12.03 9.14 13.74
N VAL A 201 11.96 10.39 14.10
CA VAL A 201 10.77 11.02 14.66
C VAL A 201 10.05 11.79 13.57
N TYR A 202 8.73 11.69 13.54
CA TYR A 202 7.88 12.46 12.65
C TYR A 202 7.16 13.56 13.43
N ILE A 203 6.93 14.68 12.76
CA ILE A 203 6.13 15.78 13.28
C ILE A 203 4.85 15.89 12.46
N SER A 204 3.76 16.24 13.13
CA SER A 204 2.49 16.54 12.46
C SER A 204 2.38 18.03 12.15
N THR A 205 2.04 18.35 10.90
CA THR A 205 1.76 19.74 10.51
C THR A 205 0.46 20.25 11.11
N GLY A 206 -0.53 19.38 11.31
CA GLY A 206 -1.81 19.73 11.95
C GLY A 206 -1.69 20.18 13.38
N GLN A 207 -0.67 19.73 14.12
CA GLN A 207 -0.39 20.20 15.49
C GLN A 207 0.40 21.51 15.53
N LYS A 208 1.32 21.71 14.58
CA LYS A 208 2.37 22.75 14.71
C LYS A 208 2.13 23.99 13.87
N THR A 209 1.32 23.93 12.83
CA THR A 209 1.22 25.04 11.89
C THR A 209 -0.22 25.43 11.59
N SER A 210 -0.51 26.72 11.70
CA SER A 210 -1.63 27.37 11.04
C SER A 210 -1.23 27.91 9.65
N SER A 211 -0.21 27.30 9.01
CA SER A 211 0.30 27.76 7.72
C SER A 211 -0.73 27.55 6.62
N ALA A 212 -0.99 28.61 5.84
CA ALA A 212 -1.87 28.53 4.68
C ALA A 212 -1.33 27.59 3.57
N VAL A 213 -0.04 27.26 3.62
CA VAL A 213 0.64 26.41 2.65
C VAL A 213 0.45 24.91 2.97
N LEU A 214 0.38 24.56 4.26
CA LEU A 214 0.21 23.20 4.73
C LEU A 214 -1.20 23.03 5.32
N ARG A 215 -2.22 23.08 4.48
CA ARG A 215 -3.63 22.99 4.91
C ARG A 215 -4.03 21.62 5.41
N ARG A 216 -3.36 20.58 4.91
CA ARG A 216 -3.60 19.18 5.26
C ARG A 216 -2.67 18.78 6.40
N ASN A 217 -3.09 17.81 7.17
CA ASN A 217 -2.18 17.19 8.12
C ASN A 217 -1.21 16.27 7.38
N LEU A 218 0.08 16.55 7.50
CA LEU A 218 1.15 15.73 6.96
C LEU A 218 2.04 15.26 8.12
N PHE A 219 2.51 14.03 8.06
CA PHE A 219 3.52 13.50 8.95
C PHE A 219 4.88 13.60 8.27
N LEU A 220 5.69 14.54 8.72
CA LEU A 220 6.97 14.86 8.11
C LEU A 220 8.12 14.31 8.93
N PRO A 221 9.05 13.56 8.33
CA PRO A 221 10.19 12.99 9.02
C PRO A 221 11.17 14.09 9.46
N GLN A 222 11.72 13.92 10.64
CA GLN A 222 12.71 14.82 11.21
C GLN A 222 13.94 14.01 11.62
N TRP A 223 15.05 14.16 10.91
CA TRP A 223 16.32 13.53 11.26
C TRP A 223 17.07 14.39 12.27
N ALA A 224 17.66 13.73 13.27
CA ALA A 224 18.51 14.39 14.23
C ALA A 224 19.85 14.80 13.61
N GLU A 225 20.38 13.98 12.71
CA GLU A 225 21.68 14.18 12.06
C GLU A 225 21.58 13.87 10.57
N LEU A 226 22.21 14.69 9.73
CA LEU A 226 22.41 14.49 8.30
C LEU A 226 23.90 14.47 7.99
N PRO A 227 24.35 13.78 6.94
CA PRO A 227 23.56 12.95 6.01
C PRO A 227 23.12 11.62 6.63
N TYR A 228 21.96 11.14 6.24
CA TYR A 228 21.48 9.80 6.57
C TYR A 228 21.63 8.89 5.34
N GLN A 229 21.98 7.63 5.56
CA GLN A 229 22.26 6.68 4.48
C GLN A 229 21.15 5.65 4.37
N TYR A 230 20.61 5.51 3.17
CA TYR A 230 19.64 4.51 2.79
C TYR A 230 20.26 3.42 1.90
N ASP A 231 19.59 2.28 1.83
CA ASP A 231 19.98 1.22 0.90
C ASP A 231 19.82 1.68 -0.55
N THR A 232 20.78 1.36 -1.40
CA THR A 232 20.58 1.41 -2.83
C THR A 232 19.79 0.20 -3.28
N LEU A 233 18.91 0.38 -4.28
CA LEU A 233 18.09 -0.71 -4.81
C LEU A 233 18.60 -1.18 -6.16
N ARG A 234 18.32 -2.44 -6.46
CA ARG A 234 18.46 -3.01 -7.81
C ARG A 234 17.13 -3.53 -8.33
N GLN A 235 16.93 -3.40 -9.63
CA GLN A 235 15.81 -4.01 -10.35
C GLN A 235 16.15 -5.46 -10.67
N VAL A 236 15.24 -6.38 -10.35
CA VAL A 236 15.37 -7.81 -10.67
C VAL A 236 14.12 -8.22 -11.47
N PRO A 237 14.26 -8.36 -12.81
CA PRO A 237 13.16 -8.86 -13.61
C PRO A 237 12.71 -10.25 -13.14
N ALA A 238 11.41 -10.40 -12.85
CA ALA A 238 10.87 -11.58 -12.19
C ALA A 238 11.04 -12.89 -12.98
N PHE A 239 11.12 -12.81 -14.31
CA PHE A 239 11.19 -13.97 -15.19
C PHE A 239 12.46 -14.04 -16.04
N GLU A 240 13.48 -13.27 -15.70
CA GLU A 240 14.76 -13.30 -16.40
C GLU A 240 15.82 -14.00 -15.53
N GLN A 241 16.64 -14.82 -16.17
CA GLN A 241 17.80 -15.46 -15.56
C GLN A 241 18.96 -15.38 -16.57
N ASP A 242 20.12 -14.94 -16.12
CA ASP A 242 21.31 -14.75 -16.97
C ASP A 242 21.05 -13.89 -18.24
N GLY A 243 20.17 -12.90 -18.13
CA GLY A 243 19.80 -11.98 -19.23
C GLY A 243 18.83 -12.57 -20.26
N ALA A 244 18.26 -13.72 -20.00
CA ALA A 244 17.26 -14.38 -20.86
C ALA A 244 16.00 -14.75 -20.07
N VAL A 245 14.85 -14.78 -20.78
CA VAL A 245 13.59 -15.19 -20.16
C VAL A 245 13.64 -16.67 -19.79
N SER A 246 13.45 -16.96 -18.52
CA SER A 246 13.37 -18.32 -17.98
C SER A 246 11.96 -18.87 -18.13
N ARG A 247 11.81 -19.82 -19.06
CA ARG A 247 10.54 -20.52 -19.26
C ARG A 247 10.10 -21.28 -18.00
N VAL A 248 11.04 -21.84 -17.24
CA VAL A 248 10.76 -22.59 -16.02
C VAL A 248 10.11 -21.68 -14.95
N LEU A 249 10.61 -20.47 -14.77
CA LEU A 249 10.01 -19.51 -13.82
C LEU A 249 8.60 -19.12 -14.23
N LEU A 250 8.37 -18.91 -15.54
CA LEU A 250 7.04 -18.61 -16.07
C LEU A 250 6.07 -19.77 -15.91
N GLU A 251 6.49 -21.01 -16.21
CA GLU A 251 5.66 -22.19 -16.04
C GLU A 251 5.30 -22.43 -14.58
N ASN A 252 6.26 -22.30 -13.66
CA ASN A 252 6.02 -22.45 -12.22
C ASN A 252 5.04 -21.39 -11.70
N THR A 253 5.09 -20.18 -12.22
CA THR A 253 4.15 -19.13 -11.86
C THR A 253 2.78 -19.41 -12.50
N ALA A 254 2.73 -19.77 -13.78
CA ALA A 254 1.50 -20.09 -14.48
C ALA A 254 0.73 -21.24 -13.82
N GLU A 255 1.42 -22.28 -13.36
CA GLU A 255 0.80 -23.43 -12.67
C GLU A 255 -0.12 -23.01 -11.51
N ARG A 256 0.17 -21.92 -10.83
CA ARG A 256 -0.63 -21.44 -9.69
C ARG A 256 -1.88 -20.66 -10.09
N PHE A 257 -1.92 -20.13 -11.31
CA PHE A 257 -3.08 -19.39 -11.83
C PHE A 257 -4.13 -20.31 -12.48
N PHE A 258 -3.78 -21.54 -12.82
CA PHE A 258 -4.67 -22.49 -13.48
C PHE A 258 -5.05 -23.64 -12.54
N ARG A 259 -6.32 -24.02 -12.54
CA ARG A 259 -6.78 -25.20 -11.76
C ARG A 259 -6.18 -26.50 -12.24
N ASN A 260 -6.01 -26.64 -13.57
CA ASN A 260 -5.46 -27.82 -14.23
C ASN A 260 -4.44 -27.36 -15.27
N PHE A 261 -3.22 -27.06 -14.83
CA PHE A 261 -2.17 -26.57 -15.72
C PHE A 261 -1.58 -27.70 -16.55
N SER A 262 -1.39 -27.45 -17.86
CA SER A 262 -0.65 -28.33 -18.77
C SER A 262 0.34 -27.50 -19.58
N VAL A 263 1.59 -27.97 -19.64
CA VAL A 263 2.66 -27.31 -20.41
C VAL A 263 2.33 -27.24 -21.90
N ASP A 264 1.48 -28.10 -22.37
CA ASP A 264 1.04 -28.15 -23.80
C ASP A 264 0.20 -26.91 -24.18
N TRP A 265 -0.28 -26.14 -23.20
CA TRP A 265 -1.04 -24.91 -23.43
C TRP A 265 -0.17 -23.67 -23.56
N SER A 266 1.15 -23.79 -23.45
CA SER A 266 2.07 -22.68 -23.60
C SER A 266 2.44 -22.42 -25.06
N GLN A 267 2.23 -21.20 -25.53
CA GLN A 267 2.56 -20.76 -26.89
C GLN A 267 3.36 -19.47 -26.87
N ARG A 268 4.10 -19.22 -27.94
CA ARG A 268 4.59 -17.87 -28.24
C ARG A 268 3.69 -17.24 -29.29
N ASP A 269 3.19 -16.04 -29.03
CA ASP A 269 2.45 -15.29 -30.03
C ASP A 269 3.39 -14.65 -31.08
N GLU A 270 2.81 -14.03 -32.09
CA GLU A 270 3.56 -13.35 -33.19
C GLU A 270 4.45 -12.21 -32.68
N ASN A 271 4.13 -11.64 -31.52
CA ASN A 271 4.90 -10.57 -30.88
C ASN A 271 5.98 -11.09 -29.91
N GLY A 272 6.13 -12.41 -29.81
CA GLY A 272 7.10 -13.06 -28.93
C GLY A 272 6.68 -13.18 -27.48
N ASN A 273 5.43 -12.85 -27.13
CA ASN A 273 4.89 -13.02 -25.79
C ASN A 273 4.70 -14.49 -25.46
N PHE A 274 4.89 -14.84 -24.20
CA PHE A 274 4.53 -16.14 -23.69
C PHE A 274 3.06 -16.14 -23.31
N VAL A 275 2.30 -17.07 -23.82
CA VAL A 275 0.85 -17.18 -23.58
C VAL A 275 0.54 -18.57 -23.06
N PHE A 276 -0.13 -18.63 -21.92
CA PHE A 276 -0.68 -19.83 -21.32
C PHE A 276 -2.20 -19.65 -21.29
N SER A 277 -2.95 -20.63 -21.76
CA SER A 277 -4.40 -20.51 -21.82
C SER A 277 -5.10 -21.84 -21.67
N ASP A 278 -6.25 -21.81 -21.03
CA ASP A 278 -7.26 -22.84 -21.07
C ASP A 278 -8.54 -22.30 -21.72
N SER A 279 -9.69 -22.93 -21.47
CA SER A 279 -10.96 -22.51 -22.07
C SER A 279 -11.47 -21.16 -21.54
N SER A 280 -11.03 -20.73 -20.39
CA SER A 280 -11.60 -19.58 -19.66
C SER A 280 -10.57 -18.57 -19.14
N VAL A 281 -9.32 -19.01 -18.97
CA VAL A 281 -8.26 -18.20 -18.40
C VAL A 281 -7.12 -18.02 -19.39
N VAL A 282 -6.56 -16.82 -19.45
CA VAL A 282 -5.36 -16.51 -20.22
C VAL A 282 -4.36 -15.81 -19.31
N LEU A 283 -3.14 -16.34 -19.26
CA LEU A 283 -1.99 -15.68 -18.65
C LEU A 283 -0.99 -15.35 -19.75
N ARG A 284 -0.56 -14.09 -19.83
CA ARG A 284 0.39 -13.61 -20.83
C ARG A 284 1.55 -12.89 -20.17
N TYR A 285 2.76 -13.17 -20.62
CA TYR A 285 3.94 -12.41 -20.26
C TYR A 285 4.59 -11.78 -21.50
N ASN A 286 4.76 -10.46 -21.46
CA ASN A 286 5.47 -9.69 -22.47
C ASN A 286 6.91 -9.40 -22.00
N PRO A 287 7.94 -10.01 -22.61
CA PRO A 287 9.33 -9.78 -22.20
C PRO A 287 9.80 -8.34 -22.48
N GLY A 288 9.26 -7.70 -23.51
CA GLY A 288 9.64 -6.33 -23.89
C GLY A 288 9.29 -5.34 -22.80
N SER A 289 8.03 -5.28 -22.41
CA SER A 289 7.53 -4.40 -21.36
C SER A 289 7.62 -5.00 -19.95
N ARG A 290 7.99 -6.26 -19.81
CA ARG A 290 7.97 -7.04 -18.55
C ARG A 290 6.59 -7.10 -17.90
N MET A 291 5.53 -7.13 -18.71
CA MET A 291 4.15 -7.18 -18.24
C MET A 291 3.69 -8.62 -18.10
N LEU A 292 3.20 -8.96 -16.91
CA LEU A 292 2.41 -10.16 -16.64
C LEU A 292 0.94 -9.76 -16.60
N GLU A 293 0.10 -10.46 -17.40
CA GLU A 293 -1.31 -10.17 -17.51
C GLU A 293 -2.12 -11.47 -17.39
N TYR A 294 -3.12 -11.46 -16.51
CA TYR A 294 -4.09 -12.54 -16.34
C TYR A 294 -5.48 -12.03 -16.69
N TYR A 295 -6.23 -12.82 -17.41
CA TYR A 295 -7.62 -12.55 -17.78
C TYR A 295 -8.48 -13.80 -17.53
N ASN A 296 -9.58 -13.60 -16.82
CA ASN A 296 -10.60 -14.63 -16.59
C ASN A 296 -11.87 -14.27 -17.35
N TYR A 297 -12.20 -15.08 -18.36
CA TYR A 297 -13.34 -14.88 -19.24
C TYR A 297 -14.62 -15.60 -18.78
N GLU A 298 -14.56 -16.45 -17.75
CA GLU A 298 -15.76 -17.13 -17.21
C GLU A 298 -16.80 -16.12 -16.71
N ASN A 299 -16.34 -15.00 -16.16
CA ASN A 299 -17.19 -13.96 -15.59
C ASN A 299 -17.36 -12.74 -16.52
N TYR A 300 -17.00 -12.86 -17.79
CA TYR A 300 -17.14 -11.77 -18.74
C TYR A 300 -18.60 -11.57 -19.10
N GLY A 301 -19.16 -10.38 -18.75
CA GLY A 301 -20.54 -10.02 -19.06
C GLY A 301 -21.58 -10.48 -18.03
N SER A 302 -21.18 -10.97 -16.87
CA SER A 302 -22.14 -11.22 -15.80
C SER A 302 -22.55 -9.89 -15.16
N ASP A 303 -23.85 -9.56 -15.24
CA ASP A 303 -24.49 -8.45 -14.51
C ASP A 303 -24.61 -8.77 -13.01
N GLY A 304 -23.55 -9.35 -12.42
CA GLY A 304 -23.51 -9.70 -11.00
C GLY A 304 -23.51 -8.45 -10.11
N PRO A 305 -23.80 -8.58 -8.82
CA PRO A 305 -23.72 -7.48 -7.88
C PRO A 305 -22.26 -6.97 -7.78
N LYS A 306 -22.10 -5.68 -7.48
CA LYS A 306 -20.80 -5.10 -7.11
C LYS A 306 -20.25 -5.87 -5.90
N THR A 307 -19.00 -6.26 -5.93
CA THR A 307 -18.32 -6.84 -4.77
C THR A 307 -18.12 -5.75 -3.73
N ALA A 308 -18.39 -6.04 -2.46
CA ALA A 308 -18.12 -5.08 -1.39
C ALA A 308 -16.62 -4.69 -1.36
N LEU A 309 -16.33 -3.46 -0.96
CA LEU A 309 -14.98 -2.89 -1.04
C LEU A 309 -13.94 -3.75 -0.31
N LEU A 310 -14.21 -4.13 0.92
CA LEU A 310 -13.29 -4.91 1.74
C LEU A 310 -13.13 -6.35 1.24
N ASP A 311 -14.23 -7.00 0.84
CA ASP A 311 -14.20 -8.33 0.23
C ASP A 311 -13.35 -8.33 -1.05
N GLY A 312 -13.53 -7.32 -1.89
CA GLY A 312 -12.76 -7.17 -3.14
C GLY A 312 -11.27 -6.95 -2.88
N TYR A 313 -10.93 -6.19 -1.85
CA TYR A 313 -9.54 -6.01 -1.41
C TYR A 313 -8.92 -7.34 -0.97
N GLN A 314 -9.60 -8.12 -0.13
CA GLN A 314 -9.13 -9.42 0.32
C GLN A 314 -8.99 -10.41 -0.85
N ILE A 315 -9.98 -10.44 -1.75
CA ILE A 315 -9.91 -11.24 -2.98
C ILE A 315 -8.65 -10.86 -3.79
N SER A 316 -8.36 -9.56 -3.91
CA SER A 316 -7.18 -9.08 -4.63
C SER A 316 -5.87 -9.52 -3.96
N CYS A 317 -5.76 -9.34 -2.64
CA CYS A 317 -4.59 -9.78 -1.88
C CYS A 317 -4.37 -11.29 -1.97
N ASN A 318 -5.43 -12.08 -1.76
CA ASN A 318 -5.37 -13.54 -1.87
C ASN A 318 -4.98 -13.99 -3.29
N PHE A 319 -5.49 -13.30 -4.32
CA PHE A 319 -5.14 -13.64 -5.70
C PHE A 319 -3.66 -13.39 -5.98
N MET A 320 -3.11 -12.26 -5.50
CA MET A 320 -1.69 -11.93 -5.69
C MET A 320 -0.75 -12.96 -5.05
N THR A 321 -1.19 -13.72 -4.02
CA THR A 321 -0.37 -14.80 -3.44
C THR A 321 -0.11 -15.95 -4.41
N ASN A 322 -0.91 -16.07 -5.48
CA ASN A 322 -0.64 -17.05 -6.54
C ASN A 322 0.56 -16.64 -7.41
N ASP A 323 0.92 -15.36 -7.42
CA ASP A 323 2.09 -14.90 -8.18
C ASP A 323 3.38 -15.16 -7.39
N ALA A 324 3.93 -16.38 -7.53
CA ALA A 324 5.18 -16.77 -6.87
C ALA A 324 6.38 -15.91 -7.28
N SER A 325 6.26 -15.15 -8.37
CA SER A 325 7.33 -14.28 -8.85
C SER A 325 7.30 -12.89 -8.22
N LEU A 326 6.24 -12.55 -7.47
CA LEU A 326 6.12 -11.30 -6.71
C LEU A 326 6.87 -11.45 -5.38
N GLN A 327 8.05 -10.87 -5.30
CA GLN A 327 8.96 -10.98 -4.15
C GLN A 327 9.21 -9.66 -3.42
N THR A 328 8.81 -8.54 -4.03
CA THR A 328 8.87 -7.22 -3.40
C THR A 328 7.57 -6.95 -2.67
N ASP A 329 7.65 -6.34 -1.50
CA ASP A 329 6.47 -5.90 -0.76
C ASP A 329 5.66 -4.89 -1.59
N VAL A 330 4.35 -4.90 -1.38
CA VAL A 330 3.42 -4.01 -2.06
C VAL A 330 2.47 -3.34 -1.06
N TYR A 331 1.95 -2.19 -1.42
CA TYR A 331 0.93 -1.50 -0.65
C TYR A 331 -0.20 -1.04 -1.57
N LEU A 332 -1.39 -0.86 -1.00
CA LEU A 332 -2.53 -0.33 -1.72
C LEU A 332 -2.32 1.16 -1.99
N ALA A 333 -2.23 1.52 -3.26
CA ALA A 333 -1.90 2.87 -3.71
C ALA A 333 -3.14 3.67 -4.16
N ASP A 334 -4.17 2.98 -4.70
CA ASP A 334 -5.41 3.63 -5.15
C ASP A 334 -6.54 2.60 -5.28
N ILE A 335 -7.77 3.07 -5.33
CA ILE A 335 -8.96 2.28 -5.65
C ILE A 335 -9.76 3.03 -6.70
N GLY A 336 -10.13 2.34 -7.77
CA GLY A 336 -10.93 2.91 -8.84
C GLY A 336 -11.93 1.90 -9.40
N GLY A 337 -12.41 2.18 -10.59
CA GLY A 337 -13.33 1.29 -11.30
C GLY A 337 -14.62 1.98 -11.69
N SER A 338 -15.50 1.25 -12.34
CA SER A 338 -16.79 1.77 -12.79
C SER A 338 -17.83 0.65 -12.87
N GLY A 339 -19.08 0.97 -12.60
CA GLY A 339 -20.17 -0.01 -12.62
C GLY A 339 -19.97 -1.07 -11.54
N ASN A 340 -19.95 -2.34 -11.93
CA ASN A 340 -19.80 -3.49 -11.03
C ASN A 340 -18.35 -3.95 -10.88
N GLU A 341 -17.39 -3.24 -11.47
CA GLU A 341 -15.97 -3.55 -11.41
C GLU A 341 -15.27 -2.59 -10.47
N THR A 342 -14.51 -3.13 -9.52
CA THR A 342 -13.59 -2.38 -8.66
C THR A 342 -12.17 -2.75 -9.04
N VAL A 343 -11.31 -1.76 -9.20
CA VAL A 343 -9.89 -1.94 -9.51
C VAL A 343 -9.08 -1.52 -8.29
N TYR A 344 -8.28 -2.44 -7.78
CA TYR A 344 -7.34 -2.20 -6.69
C TYR A 344 -5.96 -2.02 -7.31
N TYR A 345 -5.34 -0.88 -7.04
CA TYR A 345 -4.01 -0.53 -7.52
C TYR A 345 -2.99 -0.68 -6.42
N PHE A 346 -1.89 -1.36 -6.73
CA PHE A 346 -0.81 -1.54 -5.76
C PHE A 346 0.51 -1.05 -6.36
N ASP A 347 1.34 -0.49 -5.49
CA ASP A 347 2.71 -0.12 -5.81
C ASP A 347 3.69 -0.86 -4.91
N TYR A 348 4.96 -0.92 -5.33
CA TYR A 348 6.01 -1.57 -4.60
C TYR A 348 6.51 -0.73 -3.42
N ALA A 349 6.96 -1.40 -2.37
CA ALA A 349 7.67 -0.79 -1.26
C ALA A 349 8.91 -1.61 -0.91
N VAL A 350 9.99 -0.95 -0.50
CA VAL A 350 11.21 -1.57 -0.02
C VAL A 350 11.68 -0.87 1.24
N ASN A 351 11.87 -1.62 2.31
CA ASN A 351 12.28 -1.10 3.62
C ASN A 351 11.38 0.04 4.13
N GLY A 352 10.08 -0.01 3.81
CA GLY A 352 9.09 0.97 4.21
C GLY A 352 9.12 2.27 3.40
N LEU A 353 9.81 2.32 2.26
CA LEU A 353 9.76 3.42 1.32
C LEU A 353 9.06 2.98 0.02
N PRO A 354 8.16 3.79 -0.52
CA PRO A 354 7.50 3.51 -1.79
C PRO A 354 8.49 3.53 -2.95
N VAL A 355 8.21 2.73 -3.98
CA VAL A 355 8.92 2.72 -5.25
C VAL A 355 7.98 3.27 -6.33
N TYR A 356 8.26 4.47 -6.80
CA TYR A 356 7.48 5.14 -7.84
C TYR A 356 8.07 4.85 -9.22
N LEU A 357 7.23 4.44 -10.15
CA LEU A 357 7.62 4.19 -11.54
C LEU A 357 7.71 5.52 -12.30
N SER A 358 8.76 5.67 -13.13
CA SER A 358 8.88 6.82 -14.02
C SER A 358 7.76 6.86 -15.06
N GLU A 359 7.45 8.04 -15.60
CA GLU A 359 6.45 8.17 -16.66
C GLU A 359 6.78 7.31 -17.88
N SER A 360 8.06 7.18 -18.23
CA SER A 360 8.51 6.34 -19.33
C SER A 360 8.12 4.88 -19.12
N VAL A 361 8.28 4.37 -17.90
CA VAL A 361 7.86 3.02 -17.53
C VAL A 361 6.34 2.92 -17.55
N GLN A 362 5.63 3.86 -16.94
CA GLN A 362 4.16 3.87 -16.90
C GLN A 362 3.55 3.87 -18.32
N GLN A 363 4.08 4.71 -19.23
CA GLN A 363 3.65 4.75 -20.63
C GLN A 363 3.92 3.43 -21.36
N GLU A 364 5.10 2.82 -21.15
CA GLU A 364 5.46 1.55 -21.77
C GLU A 364 4.56 0.40 -21.32
N ILE A 365 4.23 0.34 -20.03
CA ILE A 365 3.37 -0.71 -19.47
C ILE A 365 1.87 -0.39 -19.63
N GLY A 366 1.53 0.86 -19.94
CA GLY A 366 0.13 1.32 -20.03
C GLY A 366 -0.61 1.24 -18.70
N MET A 367 0.09 1.51 -17.59
CA MET A 367 -0.45 1.56 -16.22
C MET A 367 0.20 2.68 -15.44
N LYS A 368 -0.55 3.33 -14.56
CA LYS A 368 -0.04 4.33 -13.60
C LYS A 368 0.66 3.64 -12.42
N HIS A 369 0.11 2.54 -11.96
CA HIS A 369 0.58 1.75 -10.81
C HIS A 369 1.27 0.46 -11.26
N ALA A 370 2.07 -0.12 -10.38
CA ALA A 370 2.84 -1.32 -10.69
C ALA A 370 1.96 -2.57 -10.85
N ILE A 371 0.82 -2.62 -10.15
CA ILE A 371 -0.11 -3.76 -10.15
C ILE A 371 -1.55 -3.23 -10.20
N GLU A 372 -2.37 -3.86 -11.04
CA GLU A 372 -3.81 -3.64 -11.13
C GLU A 372 -4.56 -4.96 -10.96
N VAL A 373 -5.50 -5.01 -10.02
CA VAL A 373 -6.39 -6.16 -9.82
C VAL A 373 -7.83 -5.71 -9.98
N THR A 374 -8.50 -6.18 -11.02
CA THR A 374 -9.91 -5.90 -11.26
C THR A 374 -10.76 -7.03 -10.67
N VAL A 375 -11.62 -6.68 -9.74
CA VAL A 375 -12.57 -7.58 -9.10
C VAL A 375 -13.98 -7.26 -9.52
N SER A 376 -14.74 -8.29 -9.80
CA SER A 376 -16.17 -8.21 -10.08
C SER A 376 -16.83 -9.54 -9.74
N ASN A 377 -18.05 -9.51 -9.21
CA ASN A 377 -18.80 -10.71 -8.86
C ASN A 377 -17.98 -11.68 -8.00
N ASN A 378 -17.35 -11.16 -6.94
CA ASN A 378 -16.52 -11.89 -5.96
C ASN A 378 -15.39 -12.73 -6.60
N SER A 379 -14.87 -12.29 -7.73
CA SER A 379 -13.74 -12.94 -8.39
C SER A 379 -12.84 -11.97 -9.13
N VAL A 380 -11.56 -12.33 -9.28
CA VAL A 380 -10.63 -11.56 -10.10
C VAL A 380 -10.93 -11.81 -11.57
N LYS A 381 -11.22 -10.74 -12.29
CA LYS A 381 -11.38 -10.72 -13.76
C LYS A 381 -10.08 -10.49 -14.48
N LYS A 382 -9.27 -9.57 -13.95
CA LYS A 382 -8.05 -9.14 -14.59
C LYS A 382 -7.00 -8.86 -13.53
N TYR A 383 -5.78 -9.31 -13.78
CA TYR A 383 -4.60 -8.96 -13.01
C TYR A 383 -3.51 -8.54 -13.99
N ARG A 384 -2.90 -7.39 -13.73
CA ARG A 384 -1.77 -6.89 -14.50
C ARG A 384 -0.67 -6.50 -13.55
N ARG A 385 0.56 -6.85 -13.89
CA ARG A 385 1.71 -6.52 -13.07
C ARG A 385 2.91 -6.17 -13.92
N TYR A 386 3.59 -5.10 -13.59
CA TYR A 386 4.96 -4.87 -14.01
C TYR A 386 5.88 -5.83 -13.27
N ALA A 387 6.27 -6.93 -13.92
CA ALA A 387 6.94 -8.08 -13.31
C ALA A 387 8.44 -7.82 -13.08
N VAL A 388 8.73 -6.82 -12.27
CA VAL A 388 10.06 -6.46 -11.77
C VAL A 388 10.00 -6.44 -10.26
N ASN A 389 10.99 -7.06 -9.62
CA ASN A 389 11.18 -6.96 -8.18
C ASN A 389 12.26 -5.92 -7.87
N TYR A 390 12.20 -5.38 -6.67
CA TYR A 390 13.17 -4.41 -6.18
C TYR A 390 13.81 -4.97 -4.92
N GLU A 391 15.11 -5.03 -4.91
CA GLU A 391 15.86 -5.60 -3.80
C GLU A 391 16.89 -4.60 -3.29
N ALA A 392 17.04 -4.53 -1.96
CA ALA A 392 18.12 -3.79 -1.35
C ALA A 392 19.47 -4.43 -1.75
N SER A 393 20.39 -3.63 -2.23
CA SER A 393 21.73 -4.11 -2.64
C SER A 393 22.63 -4.46 -1.44
N GLY A 394 22.21 -4.06 -0.24
CA GLY A 394 23.01 -4.16 0.99
C GLY A 394 24.09 -3.07 1.11
N ALA A 395 24.22 -2.20 0.12
CA ALA A 395 25.06 -1.01 0.18
C ALA A 395 24.21 0.20 0.55
N LYS A 396 24.59 0.88 1.65
CA LYS A 396 23.92 2.11 2.10
C LYS A 396 24.60 3.33 1.44
N ASP A 397 24.47 3.44 0.12
CA ASP A 397 25.12 4.48 -0.67
C ASP A 397 24.15 5.58 -1.13
N ALA A 398 22.83 5.43 -0.87
CA ALA A 398 21.85 6.46 -1.18
C ALA A 398 21.84 7.50 -0.05
N SER A 399 22.47 8.65 -0.30
CA SER A 399 22.60 9.73 0.68
C SER A 399 21.34 10.60 0.75
N LEU A 400 20.92 10.91 1.96
CA LEU A 400 19.93 11.93 2.25
C LEU A 400 20.62 13.04 3.05
N ASP A 401 20.87 14.18 2.45
CA ASP A 401 21.38 15.39 3.09
C ASP A 401 20.47 16.61 2.93
N VAL A 402 19.36 16.45 2.20
CA VAL A 402 18.31 17.45 1.99
C VAL A 402 17.12 17.16 2.90
N GLN A 403 16.80 18.10 3.80
CA GLN A 403 15.62 18.02 4.67
C GLN A 403 14.32 18.24 3.87
N PHE A 404 13.19 17.79 4.41
CA PHE A 404 11.88 17.99 3.78
C PHE A 404 11.57 19.48 3.52
N ILE A 405 12.06 20.38 4.36
CA ILE A 405 11.83 21.83 4.21
C ILE A 405 12.57 22.39 2.98
N ASP A 406 13.79 21.92 2.74
CA ASP A 406 14.59 22.32 1.60
C ASP A 406 14.01 21.73 0.30
N ALA A 407 13.52 20.48 0.38
CA ALA A 407 12.81 19.85 -0.73
C ALA A 407 11.51 20.60 -1.09
N LEU A 408 10.75 21.03 -0.10
CA LEU A 408 9.55 21.84 -0.30
C LEU A 408 9.88 23.20 -0.94
N ASP A 409 10.93 23.87 -0.47
CA ASP A 409 11.37 25.15 -1.02
C ASP A 409 11.87 24.99 -2.47
N ALA A 410 12.56 23.90 -2.78
CA ALA A 410 12.98 23.58 -4.13
C ALA A 410 11.79 23.31 -5.06
N ALA A 411 10.86 22.47 -4.64
CA ALA A 411 9.64 22.19 -5.40
C ALA A 411 8.80 23.45 -5.65
N ASN A 412 8.66 24.31 -4.63
CA ASN A 412 7.93 25.57 -4.77
C ASN A 412 8.60 26.53 -5.77
N ARG A 413 9.94 26.59 -5.81
CA ARG A 413 10.66 27.37 -6.83
C ARG A 413 10.36 26.84 -8.25
N LEU A 414 10.47 25.53 -8.46
CA LEU A 414 10.14 24.89 -9.74
C LEU A 414 8.69 25.13 -10.14
N TYR A 415 7.74 25.05 -9.18
CA TYR A 415 6.35 25.36 -9.42
C TYR A 415 6.18 26.80 -9.91
N GLN A 416 6.78 27.78 -9.24
CA GLN A 416 6.68 29.20 -9.58
C GLN A 416 7.28 29.55 -10.95
N GLU A 417 8.25 28.77 -11.43
CA GLU A 417 8.80 28.89 -12.78
C GLU A 417 7.84 28.41 -13.88
N THR A 418 6.92 27.51 -13.51
CA THR A 418 5.96 26.89 -14.45
C THR A 418 4.60 27.57 -14.51
N VAL A 419 4.29 28.46 -13.56
CA VAL A 419 2.99 29.16 -13.46
C VAL A 419 3.15 30.66 -13.63
N GLU A 420 2.29 31.27 -14.44
CA GLU A 420 2.29 32.73 -14.69
C GLU A 420 1.79 33.54 -13.47
N GLN A 421 1.01 32.90 -12.58
CA GLN A 421 0.45 33.54 -11.38
C GLN A 421 1.14 33.01 -10.12
N ARG A 422 1.60 33.92 -9.26
CA ARG A 422 2.21 33.57 -7.96
C ARG A 422 1.12 33.26 -6.93
N GLU A 423 0.51 32.11 -7.05
CA GLU A 423 -0.36 31.58 -6.02
C GLU A 423 0.48 30.83 -4.96
N ILE A 424 -0.01 30.83 -3.70
CA ILE A 424 0.59 30.02 -2.67
C ILE A 424 0.29 28.57 -2.99
N ALA A 425 1.32 27.77 -3.21
CA ALA A 425 1.16 26.36 -3.56
C ALA A 425 0.43 25.59 -2.44
N ASP A 426 -0.59 24.82 -2.81
CA ASP A 426 -1.25 23.87 -1.92
C ASP A 426 -0.46 22.56 -1.91
N VAL A 427 0.14 22.22 -0.76
CA VAL A 427 0.95 21.02 -0.60
C VAL A 427 0.02 19.85 -0.30
N LYS A 428 -0.12 18.93 -1.24
CA LYS A 428 -0.92 17.72 -1.07
C LYS A 428 -0.18 16.61 -0.32
N ASN A 429 1.09 16.40 -0.64
CA ASN A 429 1.91 15.38 -0.01
C ASN A 429 3.40 15.71 -0.13
N ILE A 430 4.19 15.21 0.83
CA ILE A 430 5.65 15.18 0.78
C ILE A 430 6.06 13.80 1.27
N ALA A 431 6.73 13.04 0.43
CA ALA A 431 7.19 11.70 0.75
C ALA A 431 8.61 11.48 0.27
N LEU A 432 9.39 10.70 1.02
CA LEU A 432 10.65 10.13 0.56
C LEU A 432 10.34 8.79 -0.08
N GLY A 433 10.99 8.49 -1.22
CA GLY A 433 10.79 7.22 -1.91
C GLY A 433 11.86 6.97 -2.96
N TYR A 434 11.79 5.81 -3.57
CA TYR A 434 12.66 5.45 -4.69
C TYR A 434 11.98 5.74 -6.02
N PHE A 435 12.65 6.47 -6.88
CA PHE A 435 12.22 6.68 -8.25
C PHE A 435 12.88 5.64 -9.16
N ALA A 436 12.08 4.79 -9.78
CA ALA A 436 12.54 3.69 -10.61
C ALA A 436 12.34 4.00 -12.09
N ASP A 437 13.44 4.14 -12.82
CA ASP A 437 13.49 4.29 -14.27
C ASP A 437 14.28 3.15 -14.91
N ARG A 438 13.97 2.80 -16.15
CA ARG A 438 14.63 1.71 -16.87
C ARG A 438 16.05 2.04 -17.30
N THR A 439 16.28 3.29 -17.66
CA THR A 439 17.56 3.78 -18.25
C THR A 439 18.44 4.44 -17.21
N GLU A 440 17.82 5.19 -16.30
CA GLU A 440 18.53 5.95 -15.27
C GLU A 440 18.73 5.17 -13.98
N GLY A 441 18.07 4.01 -13.86
CA GLY A 441 18.16 3.15 -12.69
C GLY A 441 17.21 3.57 -11.56
N ILE A 442 17.62 3.32 -10.30
CA ILE A 442 16.82 3.65 -9.14
C ILE A 442 17.53 4.71 -8.33
N ARG A 443 16.81 5.75 -7.95
CA ARG A 443 17.33 6.87 -7.15
C ARG A 443 16.40 7.15 -5.98
N LEU A 444 16.97 7.46 -4.83
CA LEU A 444 16.23 8.00 -3.69
C LEU A 444 15.92 9.47 -3.96
N GLN A 445 14.64 9.87 -3.82
CA GLN A 445 14.19 11.23 -4.11
C GLN A 445 13.07 11.66 -3.16
N TRP A 446 12.91 12.96 -3.01
CA TRP A 446 11.71 13.55 -2.44
C TRP A 446 10.63 13.69 -3.51
N PHE A 447 9.45 13.25 -3.20
CA PHE A 447 8.23 13.42 -3.98
C PHE A 447 7.39 14.51 -3.32
N VAL A 448 7.37 15.69 -3.92
CA VAL A 448 6.61 16.83 -3.39
C VAL A 448 5.44 17.09 -4.32
N ASN A 449 4.24 16.80 -3.84
CA ASN A 449 3.00 16.99 -4.59
C ASN A 449 2.42 18.38 -4.28
N LEU A 450 2.52 19.29 -5.26
CA LEU A 450 1.97 20.64 -5.22
C LEU A 450 0.82 20.75 -6.22
N TYR A 451 -0.39 21.03 -5.74
CA TYR A 451 -1.63 20.98 -6.52
C TYR A 451 -1.82 19.61 -7.21
N ASP A 452 -1.62 19.57 -8.53
CA ASP A 452 -1.78 18.37 -9.36
C ASP A 452 -0.45 17.94 -10.01
N ARG A 453 0.67 18.46 -9.50
CA ARG A 453 2.00 18.17 -10.04
C ARG A 453 2.90 17.56 -8.97
N ILE A 454 3.64 16.54 -9.36
CA ILE A 454 4.66 15.92 -8.54
C ILE A 454 6.02 16.47 -8.97
N PHE A 455 6.77 16.99 -8.00
CA PHE A 455 8.14 17.45 -8.19
C PHE A 455 9.08 16.44 -7.54
N LEU A 456 10.04 16.00 -8.33
CA LEU A 456 11.12 15.11 -7.89
C LEU A 456 12.31 15.95 -7.47
N ILE A 457 12.70 15.84 -6.20
CA ILE A 457 13.80 16.61 -5.63
C ILE A 457 14.89 15.64 -5.18
N GLU A 458 16.10 15.86 -5.69
CA GLU A 458 17.25 15.04 -5.32
C GLU A 458 17.51 15.10 -3.82
N THR A 459 17.89 13.97 -3.26
CA THR A 459 18.22 13.85 -1.83
C THR A 459 19.67 14.23 -1.52
N ASP A 460 20.54 14.20 -2.52
CA ASP A 460 21.95 14.57 -2.44
C ASP A 460 22.14 16.03 -2.96
N SER A 461 22.56 16.92 -2.08
CA SER A 461 22.79 18.34 -2.39
C SER A 461 23.94 18.59 -3.36
N THR A 462 24.76 17.58 -3.66
CA THR A 462 25.92 17.70 -4.57
C THR A 462 25.57 17.47 -6.03
N LEU A 463 24.34 16.99 -6.33
CA LEU A 463 23.91 16.71 -7.70
C LEU A 463 23.27 17.94 -8.38
N PRO A 464 23.43 18.12 -9.71
CA PRO A 464 22.88 19.28 -10.42
C PRO A 464 21.37 19.20 -10.62
N GLU A 465 20.80 20.37 -10.78
CA GLU A 465 19.36 20.73 -10.77
C GLU A 465 18.40 19.84 -11.60
N GLN A 466 17.27 19.75 -11.18
CA GLN A 466 16.03 18.96 -11.08
C GLN A 466 15.03 19.16 -12.23
N THR A 467 14.19 18.14 -12.48
CA THR A 467 13.18 18.15 -13.55
C THR A 467 11.77 18.10 -12.97
N ALA A 468 10.86 18.97 -13.45
CA ALA A 468 9.44 18.87 -13.15
C ALA A 468 8.79 17.77 -14.00
N VAL A 469 8.15 16.81 -13.36
CA VAL A 469 7.31 15.79 -14.02
C VAL A 469 5.89 16.34 -14.07
N THR A 470 5.34 16.50 -15.27
CA THR A 470 3.98 17.02 -15.46
C THR A 470 3.03 15.84 -15.54
N GLU A 471 2.10 15.71 -14.58
CA GLU A 471 0.95 14.83 -14.80
C GLU A 471 0.10 15.42 -15.93
N THR A 472 -0.13 14.64 -16.98
CA THR A 472 -1.14 14.95 -17.99
C THR A 472 -2.53 14.83 -17.34
N GLU A 473 -3.32 15.92 -17.44
CA GLU A 473 -4.73 15.91 -17.04
C GLU A 473 -5.46 14.70 -17.66
N PRO A 474 -6.39 14.05 -16.91
CA PRO A 474 -7.27 13.07 -17.51
C PRO A 474 -8.14 13.81 -18.55
N GLU A 475 -8.04 13.42 -19.82
CA GLU A 475 -8.92 13.91 -20.89
C GLU A 475 -10.38 13.77 -20.43
N THR A 476 -11.01 14.90 -20.21
CA THR A 476 -12.46 14.98 -20.07
C THR A 476 -13.06 14.53 -21.38
N VAL A 477 -13.58 13.31 -21.41
CA VAL A 477 -14.41 12.82 -22.55
C VAL A 477 -15.64 13.70 -22.63
N VAL A 478 -15.59 14.73 -23.46
CA VAL A 478 -16.74 15.51 -23.84
C VAL A 478 -17.61 14.62 -24.73
N ASN A 479 -18.64 14.04 -24.14
CA ASN A 479 -19.73 13.42 -24.91
C ASN A 479 -20.42 14.49 -25.72
N ALA A 480 -20.06 14.62 -27.00
CA ALA A 480 -20.83 15.35 -27.98
C ALA A 480 -22.11 14.55 -28.26
N SER A 481 -23.20 14.92 -27.59
CA SER A 481 -24.56 14.55 -27.99
C SER A 481 -24.84 15.17 -29.32
N THR A 482 -24.78 14.41 -30.41
CA THR A 482 -25.40 14.79 -31.69
C THR A 482 -26.88 14.54 -31.58
N ASN A 483 -27.66 15.64 -31.47
CA ASN A 483 -29.04 15.71 -31.89
C ASN A 483 -29.10 15.61 -33.41
N SER A 484 -29.83 14.64 -33.91
CA SER A 484 -30.74 14.73 -35.10
C SER A 484 -31.53 13.44 -35.22
#